data_52d4a4fbd03fbde13c7390db5d1d6204
#
_entry.id   52d4a4fbd03fbde13c7390db5d1d6204
#
_cell.length_a   1.000
_cell.length_b   1.000
_cell.length_c   1.000
_cell.angle_alpha   90.00
_cell.angle_beta   90.00
_cell.angle_gamma   90.00
#
_symmetry.space_group_name_H-M   'P 1'
#
loop_
_entity.id
_entity.type
_entity.pdbx_description
1 polymer ?
#
loop_
_entity_poly.entity_id
_entity_poly.type
_entity_poly.pdbx_seq_one_letter_code
_entity_poly.pdbx_strand_id
1 'polypeptide(L)'
;MKNFLEAAASVRPSPRQLAWFDTGFYGFIHFGPNTFTNREWGDGKEPESVFNPTALDCDQWVEALKSAGMKALVITAKHHDGFCLWPSAYTEHSVKNSPFQGDVVRLAAEACRRGGLKFGFYLSPWDRNAESYGTPQYNDYFCNQLTELLTGYGEIFCVWFDNACSPEMRGKQPYDFPRYFELIRKYQPNAVIFNDYGPDVRWCGNEAGDARYAEWAVVPTELCPYATVQTGSGPLSEYGSLDGIYNTDQFIGSLPNILYSKGLAYVPAEIDMSIHPGWFWHPDEKPHPLSRLFDTYLTSVGANACFHLNVPPDTRGRIDEQDVARLKEFGSLLRREFSAPIPAQIEEIPNRPPMQKQYRIHFHTPQRNLRYIILEEDIAQGQRVETFMISGSFTGGKEYPVFQGTCIGHRKICRLSDPFSRQNPLIGKMDEANELVVTVT
;
A
#
# COMPACT_ATOMS: atom_id res chain seq x y z
N MET A 1 -19.67 -25.72 6.61
CA MET A 1 -19.35 -24.52 7.42
C MET A 1 -18.01 -24.67 8.14
N LYS A 2 -17.88 -25.51 9.17
CA LYS A 2 -16.65 -25.65 9.98
C LYS A 2 -15.39 -25.85 9.12
N ASN A 3 -15.39 -26.84 8.23
CA ASN A 3 -14.24 -27.13 7.37
C ASN A 3 -13.86 -25.96 6.45
N PHE A 4 -14.84 -25.17 6.01
CA PHE A 4 -14.57 -23.97 5.19
C PHE A 4 -13.93 -22.85 6.02
N LEU A 5 -14.41 -22.62 7.26
CA LEU A 5 -13.81 -21.62 8.15
C LEU A 5 -12.38 -21.97 8.55
N GLU A 6 -12.10 -23.26 8.80
CA GLU A 6 -10.74 -23.74 9.05
C GLU A 6 -9.83 -23.53 7.82
N ALA A 7 -10.35 -23.78 6.62
CA ALA A 7 -9.63 -23.52 5.38
C ALA A 7 -9.40 -22.00 5.16
N ALA A 8 -10.42 -21.17 5.38
CA ALA A 8 -10.30 -19.72 5.28
C ALA A 8 -9.25 -19.15 6.26
N ALA A 9 -9.26 -19.63 7.52
CA ALA A 9 -8.26 -19.27 8.53
C ALA A 9 -6.84 -19.78 8.21
N SER A 10 -6.70 -20.67 7.23
CA SER A 10 -5.41 -21.21 6.76
C SER A 10 -4.89 -20.54 5.51
N VAL A 11 -5.62 -19.57 4.95
CA VAL A 11 -5.15 -18.74 3.81
C VAL A 11 -4.00 -17.88 4.30
N ARG A 12 -2.83 -17.96 3.62
CA ARG A 12 -1.56 -17.41 4.12
C ARG A 12 -0.91 -16.48 3.11
N PRO A 13 -0.22 -15.44 3.59
CA PRO A 13 0.65 -14.65 2.73
C PRO A 13 1.85 -15.47 2.21
N SER A 14 2.30 -15.14 1.03
CA SER A 14 3.60 -15.58 0.53
C SER A 14 4.74 -14.84 1.26
N PRO A 15 5.99 -15.37 1.24
CA PRO A 15 7.14 -14.67 1.85
C PRO A 15 7.33 -13.25 1.33
N ARG A 16 7.09 -12.99 0.03
CA ARG A 16 7.19 -11.62 -0.54
C ARG A 16 6.11 -10.67 -0.03
N GLN A 17 4.90 -11.17 0.22
CA GLN A 17 3.82 -10.38 0.82
C GLN A 17 4.12 -10.04 2.29
N LEU A 18 4.73 -10.97 3.05
CA LEU A 18 5.21 -10.68 4.40
C LEU A 18 6.29 -9.60 4.38
N ALA A 19 7.30 -9.73 3.52
CA ALA A 19 8.36 -8.73 3.38
C ALA A 19 7.84 -7.36 2.90
N TRP A 20 6.72 -7.34 2.17
CA TRP A 20 6.03 -6.12 1.77
C TRP A 20 5.31 -5.48 2.95
N PHE A 21 4.58 -6.22 3.77
CA PHE A 21 3.97 -5.72 5.00
C PHE A 21 4.99 -5.16 5.98
N ASP A 22 6.16 -5.82 6.13
CA ASP A 22 7.27 -5.31 6.97
C ASP A 22 7.80 -3.96 6.49
N THR A 23 7.61 -3.65 5.20
CA THR A 23 7.92 -2.33 4.65
C THR A 23 6.90 -1.31 5.13
N GLY A 24 5.61 -1.60 5.04
CA GLY A 24 4.49 -0.87 5.63
C GLY A 24 4.26 0.55 5.09
N PHE A 25 5.32 1.36 5.01
CA PHE A 25 5.29 2.75 4.55
C PHE A 25 6.45 3.03 3.60
N TYR A 26 6.15 3.50 2.38
CA TYR A 26 7.13 3.74 1.34
C TYR A 26 6.74 4.85 0.37
N GLY A 27 7.71 5.33 -0.40
CA GLY A 27 7.56 6.48 -1.27
C GLY A 27 7.30 6.12 -2.72
N PHE A 28 6.44 6.90 -3.36
CA PHE A 28 6.27 6.95 -4.80
C PHE A 28 6.93 8.21 -5.36
N ILE A 29 7.56 8.11 -6.51
CA ILE A 29 8.20 9.24 -7.20
C ILE A 29 7.62 9.33 -8.60
N HIS A 30 6.69 10.27 -8.79
CA HIS A 30 6.22 10.65 -10.12
C HIS A 30 7.16 11.71 -10.70
N PHE A 31 7.90 11.35 -11.72
CA PHE A 31 8.84 12.23 -12.40
C PHE A 31 8.88 11.89 -13.89
N GLY A 32 8.94 12.90 -14.76
CA GLY A 32 8.89 12.71 -16.19
C GLY A 32 8.58 14.01 -16.94
N PRO A 33 8.29 13.96 -18.25
CA PRO A 33 7.91 15.15 -19.05
C PRO A 33 6.76 15.94 -18.43
N ASN A 34 5.84 15.29 -17.71
CA ASN A 34 4.69 15.93 -17.08
C ASN A 34 5.10 16.97 -16.03
N THR A 35 6.19 16.71 -15.28
CA THR A 35 6.79 17.70 -14.36
C THR A 35 7.16 19.01 -15.06
N PHE A 36 7.65 18.93 -16.30
CA PHE A 36 8.13 20.08 -17.08
C PHE A 36 7.03 20.76 -17.89
N THR A 37 5.95 20.05 -18.18
CA THR A 37 4.81 20.56 -18.94
C THR A 37 3.64 21.00 -18.06
N ASN A 38 3.77 20.84 -16.74
CA ASN A 38 2.74 21.16 -15.76
C ASN A 38 1.43 20.41 -16.05
N ARG A 39 1.52 19.08 -16.28
CA ARG A 39 0.39 18.20 -16.61
C ARG A 39 0.41 16.95 -15.77
N GLU A 40 -0.76 16.38 -15.52
CA GLU A 40 -0.90 15.06 -14.93
C GLU A 40 -0.73 13.95 -15.99
N TRP A 41 -1.30 14.13 -17.16
CA TRP A 41 -1.20 13.20 -18.26
C TRP A 41 -0.67 13.90 -19.53
N GLY A 42 0.50 13.48 -19.97
CA GLY A 42 1.06 13.86 -21.25
C GLY A 42 0.27 13.23 -22.40
N ASP A 43 0.47 13.74 -23.61
CA ASP A 43 -0.22 13.23 -24.80
C ASP A 43 0.60 12.20 -25.61
N GLY A 44 1.86 11.92 -25.16
CA GLY A 44 2.79 11.01 -25.83
C GLY A 44 3.50 11.61 -27.04
N LYS A 45 3.41 12.92 -27.21
CA LYS A 45 4.05 13.67 -28.30
C LYS A 45 4.95 14.78 -27.80
N GLU A 46 5.19 14.81 -26.50
CA GLU A 46 6.12 15.73 -25.87
C GLU A 46 7.52 15.50 -26.49
N PRO A 47 8.20 16.54 -26.99
CA PRO A 47 9.56 16.36 -27.47
C PRO A 47 10.47 15.97 -26.30
N GLU A 48 11.40 15.05 -26.52
CA GLU A 48 12.34 14.57 -25.50
C GLU A 48 13.17 15.70 -24.89
N SER A 49 13.33 16.81 -25.62
CA SER A 49 14.02 18.02 -25.15
C SER A 49 13.34 18.71 -23.96
N VAL A 50 12.07 18.40 -23.67
CA VAL A 50 11.35 18.93 -22.52
C VAL A 50 11.92 18.38 -21.23
N PHE A 51 12.37 17.11 -21.21
CA PHE A 51 12.94 16.49 -20.03
C PHE A 51 14.39 16.93 -19.81
N ASN A 52 14.58 17.95 -18.97
CA ASN A 52 15.90 18.53 -18.70
C ASN A 52 16.08 18.93 -17.22
N PRO A 53 16.15 17.98 -16.27
CA PRO A 53 16.42 18.30 -14.88
C PRO A 53 17.84 18.90 -14.72
N THR A 54 17.91 20.07 -14.09
CA THR A 54 19.16 20.85 -14.00
C THR A 54 20.03 20.48 -12.79
N ALA A 55 19.47 19.78 -11.81
CA ALA A 55 20.13 19.44 -10.56
C ALA A 55 19.60 18.12 -9.96
N LEU A 56 19.39 17.12 -10.82
CA LEU A 56 18.86 15.80 -10.40
C LEU A 56 19.68 15.20 -9.26
N ASP A 57 19.03 14.86 -8.17
CA ASP A 57 19.65 14.35 -6.96
C ASP A 57 18.80 13.24 -6.30
N CYS A 58 19.00 12.02 -6.75
CA CYS A 58 18.27 10.85 -6.21
C CYS A 58 18.70 10.49 -4.77
N ASP A 59 19.90 10.87 -4.32
CA ASP A 59 20.28 10.70 -2.93
C ASP A 59 19.45 11.62 -2.01
N GLN A 60 19.14 12.84 -2.47
CA GLN A 60 18.24 13.74 -1.75
C GLN A 60 16.81 13.17 -1.67
N TRP A 61 16.31 12.50 -2.74
CA TRP A 61 15.01 11.81 -2.67
C TRP A 61 15.00 10.76 -1.56
N VAL A 62 16.02 9.91 -1.56
CA VAL A 62 16.17 8.85 -0.55
C VAL A 62 16.22 9.42 0.86
N GLU A 63 17.02 10.47 1.10
CA GLU A 63 17.10 11.09 2.43
C GLU A 63 15.79 11.77 2.84
N ALA A 64 15.06 12.40 1.90
CA ALA A 64 13.75 12.97 2.18
C ALA A 64 12.73 11.89 2.60
N LEU A 65 12.62 10.79 1.85
CA LEU A 65 11.73 9.67 2.17
C LEU A 65 12.09 9.02 3.50
N LYS A 66 13.37 8.78 3.77
CA LYS A 66 13.86 8.23 5.06
C LYS A 66 13.52 9.14 6.24
N SER A 67 13.51 10.46 6.03
CA SER A 67 13.18 11.40 7.10
C SER A 67 11.76 11.20 7.64
N ALA A 68 10.83 10.74 6.80
CA ALA A 68 9.48 10.35 7.16
C ALA A 68 9.39 8.92 7.75
N GLY A 69 10.44 8.11 7.65
CA GLY A 69 10.44 6.71 8.09
C GLY A 69 10.08 5.71 6.99
N MET A 70 10.07 6.13 5.73
CA MET A 70 9.84 5.24 4.59
C MET A 70 10.99 4.26 4.40
N LYS A 71 10.67 3.05 3.90
CA LYS A 71 11.62 1.93 3.77
C LYS A 71 11.87 1.49 2.32
N ALA A 72 11.13 2.04 1.36
CA ALA A 72 11.31 1.77 -0.07
C ALA A 72 10.95 2.99 -0.90
N LEU A 73 11.35 2.95 -2.18
CA LEU A 73 11.03 3.91 -3.21
C LEU A 73 10.57 3.15 -4.46
N VAL A 74 9.44 3.55 -5.02
CA VAL A 74 8.95 3.14 -6.35
C VAL A 74 8.99 4.37 -7.25
N ILE A 75 9.62 4.26 -8.45
CA ILE A 75 9.70 5.36 -9.42
C ILE A 75 8.83 5.06 -10.63
N THR A 76 8.16 6.09 -11.19
CA THR A 76 7.51 5.97 -12.50
C THR A 76 8.57 5.86 -13.61
N ALA A 77 9.03 4.62 -13.88
CA ALA A 77 10.02 4.40 -14.93
C ALA A 77 9.49 4.81 -16.31
N LYS A 78 8.22 4.57 -16.58
CA LYS A 78 7.46 5.07 -17.75
C LYS A 78 6.02 5.34 -17.34
N HIS A 79 5.55 6.58 -17.50
CA HIS A 79 4.16 6.97 -17.30
C HIS A 79 3.34 6.83 -18.61
N HIS A 80 2.09 7.27 -18.63
CA HIS A 80 1.16 7.11 -19.76
C HIS A 80 1.60 7.83 -21.07
N ASP A 81 2.46 8.83 -20.95
CA ASP A 81 3.07 9.50 -22.11
C ASP A 81 4.03 8.61 -22.90
N GLY A 82 4.46 7.49 -22.34
CA GLY A 82 5.38 6.53 -22.97
C GLY A 82 6.86 6.92 -22.85
N PHE A 83 7.20 8.05 -22.18
CA PHE A 83 8.58 8.46 -22.01
C PHE A 83 9.31 7.59 -20.99
N CYS A 84 10.40 6.97 -21.44
CA CYS A 84 11.21 6.09 -20.59
C CYS A 84 12.28 6.87 -19.84
N LEU A 85 12.29 6.79 -18.50
CA LEU A 85 13.33 7.38 -17.65
C LEU A 85 14.65 6.57 -17.65
N TRP A 86 14.75 5.53 -18.50
CA TRP A 86 15.97 4.76 -18.78
C TRP A 86 16.20 4.73 -20.30
N PRO A 87 17.43 4.49 -20.76
CA PRO A 87 17.76 4.47 -22.20
C PRO A 87 17.28 3.16 -22.86
N SER A 88 15.95 2.98 -22.94
CA SER A 88 15.34 1.80 -23.54
C SER A 88 15.82 1.56 -24.97
N ALA A 89 16.09 0.29 -25.31
CA ALA A 89 16.44 -0.10 -26.67
C ALA A 89 15.21 -0.19 -27.61
N TYR A 90 14.00 -0.11 -27.05
CA TYR A 90 12.76 -0.38 -27.77
C TYR A 90 11.97 0.87 -28.15
N THR A 91 12.41 2.06 -27.71
CA THR A 91 11.81 3.34 -28.10
C THR A 91 12.85 4.45 -28.17
N GLU A 92 12.63 5.40 -29.05
CA GLU A 92 13.38 6.65 -29.07
C GLU A 92 12.85 7.69 -28.05
N HIS A 93 11.60 7.52 -27.58
CA HIS A 93 10.96 8.39 -26.62
C HIS A 93 11.46 8.08 -25.19
N SER A 94 12.66 8.59 -24.89
CA SER A 94 13.36 8.28 -23.64
C SER A 94 14.46 9.30 -23.31
N VAL A 95 15.00 9.17 -22.10
CA VAL A 95 16.13 10.00 -21.61
C VAL A 95 17.33 10.01 -22.53
N LYS A 96 17.56 8.97 -23.36
CA LYS A 96 18.72 8.93 -24.28
C LYS A 96 18.71 10.04 -25.32
N ASN A 97 17.52 10.54 -25.68
CA ASN A 97 17.33 11.63 -26.63
C ASN A 97 17.00 12.96 -25.96
N SER A 98 16.92 13.01 -24.64
CA SER A 98 16.73 14.24 -23.88
C SER A 98 18.06 14.98 -23.67
N PRO A 99 18.05 16.29 -23.35
CA PRO A 99 19.26 17.02 -22.97
C PRO A 99 19.98 16.44 -21.76
N PHE A 100 19.26 15.78 -20.87
CA PHE A 100 19.79 15.16 -19.67
C PHE A 100 20.68 13.94 -19.98
N GLN A 101 20.31 13.09 -20.96
CA GLN A 101 21.06 11.91 -21.45
C GLN A 101 21.48 10.92 -20.36
N GLY A 102 20.89 10.97 -19.18
CA GLY A 102 21.20 10.10 -18.04
C GLY A 102 20.15 9.01 -17.86
N ASP A 103 20.48 7.98 -17.09
CA ASP A 103 19.58 6.90 -16.68
C ASP A 103 19.04 7.21 -15.28
N VAL A 104 17.85 7.81 -15.20
CA VAL A 104 17.23 8.22 -13.93
C VAL A 104 16.87 6.99 -13.08
N VAL A 105 16.41 5.91 -13.73
CA VAL A 105 16.05 4.66 -13.03
C VAL A 105 17.29 4.07 -12.34
N ARG A 106 18.44 4.06 -13.02
CA ARG A 106 19.72 3.62 -12.44
C ARG A 106 20.15 4.51 -11.29
N LEU A 107 20.08 5.82 -11.44
CA LEU A 107 20.47 6.76 -10.39
C LEU A 107 19.61 6.57 -9.13
N ALA A 108 18.28 6.37 -9.30
CA ALA A 108 17.37 6.09 -8.19
C ALA A 108 17.65 4.74 -7.53
N ALA A 109 17.85 3.67 -8.31
CA ALA A 109 18.16 2.33 -7.79
C ALA A 109 19.48 2.33 -7.00
N GLU A 110 20.50 3.02 -7.50
CA GLU A 110 21.80 3.15 -6.82
C GLU A 110 21.72 3.99 -5.56
N ALA A 111 20.95 5.09 -5.58
CA ALA A 111 20.69 5.92 -4.41
C ALA A 111 19.95 5.12 -3.32
N CYS A 112 18.93 4.33 -3.68
CA CYS A 112 18.25 3.42 -2.77
C CYS A 112 19.22 2.44 -2.12
N ARG A 113 20.11 1.80 -2.91
CA ARG A 113 21.12 0.87 -2.40
C ARG A 113 22.09 1.56 -1.42
N ARG A 114 22.56 2.77 -1.74
CA ARG A 114 23.44 3.55 -0.84
C ARG A 114 22.73 3.94 0.45
N GLY A 115 21.47 4.39 0.32
CA GLY A 115 20.66 4.87 1.45
C GLY A 115 19.95 3.78 2.25
N GLY A 116 20.01 2.50 1.82
CA GLY A 116 19.38 1.38 2.49
C GLY A 116 17.85 1.32 2.32
N LEU A 117 17.30 1.91 1.25
CA LEU A 117 15.91 1.72 0.84
C LEU A 117 15.79 0.56 -0.14
N LYS A 118 14.66 -0.15 -0.12
CA LYS A 118 14.28 -1.07 -1.17
C LYS A 118 13.89 -0.28 -2.43
N PHE A 119 14.15 -0.85 -3.61
CA PHE A 119 13.85 -0.19 -4.88
C PHE A 119 12.77 -0.94 -5.66
N GLY A 120 11.82 -0.20 -6.21
CA GLY A 120 10.79 -0.69 -7.12
C GLY A 120 10.53 0.28 -8.27
N PHE A 121 9.75 -0.15 -9.24
CA PHE A 121 9.35 0.70 -10.35
C PHE A 121 7.89 0.50 -10.73
N TYR A 122 7.31 1.58 -11.22
CA TYR A 122 6.04 1.62 -11.91
C TYR A 122 6.31 1.59 -13.42
N LEU A 123 5.55 0.79 -14.15
CA LEU A 123 5.58 0.75 -15.61
C LEU A 123 4.14 0.79 -16.13
N SER A 124 3.75 1.92 -16.71
CA SER A 124 2.41 2.09 -17.26
C SER A 124 2.13 1.09 -18.40
N PRO A 125 1.10 0.26 -18.29
CA PRO A 125 0.64 -0.54 -19.41
C PRO A 125 -0.01 0.32 -20.51
N TRP A 126 -0.63 1.45 -20.16
CA TRP A 126 -1.10 2.42 -21.13
C TRP A 126 0.07 3.26 -21.65
N ASP A 127 0.22 3.32 -22.98
CA ASP A 127 1.32 4.01 -23.64
C ASP A 127 0.75 4.83 -24.81
N ARG A 128 0.87 6.16 -24.71
CA ARG A 128 0.31 7.08 -25.68
C ARG A 128 1.29 7.41 -26.84
N ASN A 129 2.54 6.96 -26.72
CA ASN A 129 3.58 7.16 -27.74
C ASN A 129 3.76 5.91 -28.62
N ALA A 130 3.63 4.70 -28.07
CA ALA A 130 3.93 3.47 -28.81
C ALA A 130 2.99 3.26 -30.00
N GLU A 131 3.54 3.21 -31.21
CA GLU A 131 2.77 2.97 -32.44
C GLU A 131 2.04 1.61 -32.44
N SER A 132 2.61 0.62 -31.74
CA SER A 132 2.00 -0.72 -31.61
C SER A 132 0.84 -0.78 -30.62
N TYR A 133 0.58 0.29 -29.84
CA TYR A 133 -0.51 0.28 -28.86
C TYR A 133 -1.86 0.05 -29.51
N GLY A 134 -2.69 -0.80 -28.91
CA GLY A 134 -3.95 -1.25 -29.49
C GLY A 134 -3.82 -2.48 -30.39
N THR A 135 -2.62 -3.06 -30.49
CA THR A 135 -2.36 -4.29 -31.26
C THR A 135 -1.76 -5.39 -30.39
N PRO A 136 -1.82 -6.67 -30.80
CA PRO A 136 -1.17 -7.77 -30.07
C PRO A 136 0.35 -7.60 -29.92
N GLN A 137 1.02 -6.94 -30.88
CA GLN A 137 2.47 -6.68 -30.89
C GLN A 137 2.90 -5.78 -29.76
N TYR A 138 2.01 -4.97 -29.21
CA TYR A 138 2.30 -4.15 -28.05
C TYR A 138 2.72 -5.00 -26.83
N ASN A 139 2.16 -6.18 -26.66
CA ASN A 139 2.55 -7.06 -25.56
C ASN A 139 4.02 -7.49 -25.65
N ASP A 140 4.56 -7.70 -26.87
CA ASP A 140 5.99 -8.00 -27.06
C ASP A 140 6.85 -6.77 -26.73
N TYR A 141 6.45 -5.59 -27.19
CA TYR A 141 7.12 -4.34 -26.86
C TYR A 141 7.15 -4.11 -25.35
N PHE A 142 6.01 -4.27 -24.67
CA PHE A 142 5.91 -4.10 -23.21
C PHE A 142 6.77 -5.14 -22.45
N CYS A 143 6.73 -6.40 -22.85
CA CYS A 143 7.57 -7.45 -22.27
C CYS A 143 9.06 -7.17 -22.42
N ASN A 144 9.48 -6.61 -23.54
CA ASN A 144 10.87 -6.24 -23.78
C ASN A 144 11.31 -5.12 -22.82
N GLN A 145 10.55 -4.04 -22.69
CA GLN A 145 10.80 -2.97 -21.75
C GLN A 145 10.78 -3.46 -20.30
N LEU A 146 9.81 -4.29 -19.94
CA LEU A 146 9.73 -4.90 -18.61
C LEU A 146 10.98 -5.74 -18.32
N THR A 147 11.48 -6.49 -19.32
CA THR A 147 12.71 -7.31 -19.16
C THR A 147 13.94 -6.45 -18.93
N GLU A 148 14.09 -5.30 -19.63
CA GLU A 148 15.17 -4.34 -19.36
C GLU A 148 15.19 -3.93 -17.89
N LEU A 149 14.01 -3.54 -17.36
CA LEU A 149 13.87 -3.08 -15.97
C LEU A 149 14.12 -4.20 -14.96
N LEU A 150 13.64 -5.41 -15.21
CA LEU A 150 13.80 -6.55 -14.31
C LEU A 150 15.25 -7.07 -14.24
N THR A 151 16.06 -6.84 -15.27
CA THR A 151 17.42 -7.39 -15.36
C THR A 151 18.52 -6.35 -15.21
N GLY A 152 18.21 -5.06 -15.38
CA GLY A 152 19.20 -4.00 -15.45
C GLY A 152 19.52 -3.29 -14.13
N TYR A 153 18.68 -3.38 -13.07
CA TYR A 153 18.69 -2.46 -11.95
C TYR A 153 18.87 -3.11 -10.57
N GLY A 154 19.26 -4.37 -10.53
CA GLY A 154 19.49 -5.12 -9.31
C GLY A 154 18.20 -5.73 -8.73
N GLU A 155 18.13 -5.87 -7.41
CA GLU A 155 16.97 -6.42 -6.74
C GLU A 155 15.78 -5.45 -6.79
N ILE A 156 14.63 -5.97 -7.21
CA ILE A 156 13.37 -5.22 -7.31
C ILE A 156 12.43 -5.64 -6.17
N PHE A 157 12.00 -4.66 -5.40
CA PHE A 157 11.05 -4.85 -4.30
C PHE A 157 9.61 -4.96 -4.78
N CYS A 158 9.21 -4.08 -5.70
CA CYS A 158 7.84 -3.96 -6.22
C CYS A 158 7.85 -3.62 -7.70
N VAL A 159 6.99 -4.29 -8.47
CA VAL A 159 6.60 -3.89 -9.81
C VAL A 159 5.16 -3.42 -9.77
N TRP A 160 4.94 -2.17 -10.15
CA TRP A 160 3.65 -1.49 -10.03
C TRP A 160 3.04 -1.28 -11.43
N PHE A 161 1.88 -1.89 -11.69
CA PHE A 161 1.13 -1.74 -12.92
C PHE A 161 -0.16 -0.96 -12.69
N ASP A 162 -0.31 0.11 -13.44
CA ASP A 162 -1.50 0.93 -13.48
C ASP A 162 -2.57 0.34 -14.41
N ASN A 163 -3.84 0.53 -14.07
CA ASN A 163 -4.96 0.20 -14.94
C ASN A 163 -5.67 1.45 -15.48
N ALA A 164 -5.14 2.65 -15.21
CA ALA A 164 -5.69 3.88 -15.77
C ALA A 164 -5.53 3.92 -17.29
N CYS A 165 -6.54 4.40 -17.95
CA CYS A 165 -6.49 4.81 -19.36
C CYS A 165 -7.64 5.78 -19.63
N SER A 166 -7.53 6.57 -20.70
CA SER A 166 -8.64 7.43 -21.09
C SER A 166 -9.88 6.61 -21.51
N PRO A 167 -11.10 7.14 -21.31
CA PRO A 167 -12.33 6.41 -21.59
C PRO A 167 -12.40 5.85 -23.01
N GLU A 168 -11.91 6.60 -24.01
CA GLU A 168 -11.87 6.20 -25.42
C GLU A 168 -10.84 5.10 -25.71
N MET A 169 -9.86 4.89 -24.83
CA MET A 169 -8.85 3.84 -24.98
C MET A 169 -9.19 2.57 -24.21
N ARG A 170 -10.23 2.61 -23.36
CA ARG A 170 -10.62 1.47 -22.52
C ARG A 170 -10.96 0.26 -23.38
N GLY A 171 -10.29 -0.86 -23.09
CA GLY A 171 -10.50 -2.13 -23.78
C GLY A 171 -9.92 -2.21 -25.20
N LYS A 172 -9.22 -1.16 -25.70
CA LYS A 172 -8.59 -1.21 -27.02
C LYS A 172 -7.31 -2.04 -27.04
N GLN A 173 -6.57 -2.10 -25.93
CA GLN A 173 -5.38 -2.93 -25.80
C GLN A 173 -5.71 -4.17 -24.96
N PRO A 174 -5.66 -5.37 -25.52
CA PRO A 174 -5.70 -6.62 -24.75
C PRO A 174 -4.33 -6.84 -24.10
N TYR A 175 -4.21 -6.51 -22.81
CA TYR A 175 -2.99 -6.73 -22.05
C TYR A 175 -2.81 -8.21 -21.69
N ASP A 176 -1.60 -8.73 -21.84
CA ASP A 176 -1.22 -10.09 -21.46
C ASP A 176 -0.57 -10.08 -20.05
N PHE A 177 -1.35 -9.65 -19.04
CA PHE A 177 -0.89 -9.62 -17.65
C PHE A 177 -0.31 -10.96 -17.16
N PRO A 178 -0.88 -12.13 -17.47
CA PRO A 178 -0.25 -13.40 -17.09
C PRO A 178 1.19 -13.51 -17.56
N ARG A 179 1.49 -13.18 -18.81
CA ARG A 179 2.85 -13.18 -19.38
C ARG A 179 3.77 -12.16 -18.68
N TYR A 180 3.25 -10.98 -18.33
CA TYR A 180 4.01 -9.97 -17.60
C TYR A 180 4.38 -10.49 -16.21
N PHE A 181 3.44 -11.13 -15.53
CA PHE A 181 3.68 -11.72 -14.20
C PHE A 181 4.70 -12.87 -14.26
N GLU A 182 4.63 -13.72 -15.29
CA GLU A 182 5.62 -14.79 -15.50
C GLU A 182 7.04 -14.24 -15.66
N LEU A 183 7.23 -13.14 -16.40
CA LEU A 183 8.54 -12.48 -16.53
C LEU A 183 9.05 -11.97 -15.19
N ILE A 184 8.18 -11.34 -14.39
CA ILE A 184 8.56 -10.87 -13.06
C ILE A 184 8.96 -12.04 -12.18
N ARG A 185 8.18 -13.11 -12.15
CA ARG A 185 8.49 -14.31 -11.36
C ARG A 185 9.79 -14.97 -11.78
N LYS A 186 10.11 -14.94 -13.08
CA LYS A 186 11.36 -15.49 -13.63
C LYS A 186 12.60 -14.71 -13.19
N TYR A 187 12.55 -13.38 -13.27
CA TYR A 187 13.74 -12.55 -13.06
C TYR A 187 13.82 -11.98 -11.64
N GLN A 188 12.67 -11.71 -10.99
CA GLN A 188 12.56 -11.10 -9.68
C GLN A 188 11.52 -11.85 -8.82
N PRO A 189 11.75 -13.10 -8.41
CA PRO A 189 10.78 -13.96 -7.74
C PRO A 189 10.28 -13.40 -6.40
N ASN A 190 11.10 -12.55 -5.76
CA ASN A 190 10.80 -11.92 -4.48
C ASN A 190 10.04 -10.58 -4.61
N ALA A 191 9.96 -10.01 -5.82
CA ALA A 191 9.21 -8.78 -6.03
C ALA A 191 7.72 -9.01 -5.83
N VAL A 192 7.04 -8.10 -5.13
CA VAL A 192 5.58 -8.05 -5.15
C VAL A 192 5.11 -7.40 -6.45
N ILE A 193 3.97 -7.87 -6.94
CA ILE A 193 3.30 -7.30 -8.10
C ILE A 193 2.06 -6.58 -7.60
N PHE A 194 2.02 -5.27 -7.79
CA PHE A 194 0.84 -4.47 -7.62
C PHE A 194 0.07 -4.38 -8.94
N ASN A 195 -1.21 -4.60 -8.86
CA ASN A 195 -2.21 -4.30 -9.88
C ASN A 195 -3.56 -4.22 -9.18
N ASP A 196 -4.56 -3.53 -9.73
CA ASP A 196 -5.88 -3.37 -9.13
C ASP A 196 -6.52 -4.69 -8.68
N TYR A 197 -6.21 -5.77 -9.40
CA TYR A 197 -6.79 -7.10 -9.25
C TYR A 197 -5.80 -8.17 -8.75
N GLY A 198 -4.69 -7.77 -8.13
CA GLY A 198 -3.62 -8.66 -7.71
C GLY A 198 -2.55 -8.84 -8.80
N PRO A 199 -1.66 -9.84 -8.73
CA PRO A 199 -1.77 -11.10 -7.97
C PRO A 199 -1.31 -11.04 -6.52
N ASP A 200 -0.42 -10.10 -6.13
CA ASP A 200 0.16 -10.08 -4.78
C ASP A 200 -0.45 -9.00 -3.89
N VAL A 201 -0.67 -7.81 -4.44
CA VAL A 201 -1.18 -6.62 -3.77
C VAL A 201 -2.27 -6.02 -4.62
N ARG A 202 -3.34 -5.54 -4.01
CA ARG A 202 -4.47 -4.89 -4.69
C ARG A 202 -4.56 -3.41 -4.35
N TRP A 203 -5.15 -2.65 -5.24
CA TRP A 203 -5.51 -1.27 -4.99
C TRP A 203 -6.69 -1.14 -4.02
N CYS A 204 -6.69 -0.10 -3.18
CA CYS A 204 -7.82 0.18 -2.27
C CYS A 204 -9.07 0.72 -2.97
N GLY A 205 -8.96 1.19 -4.22
CA GLY A 205 -10.08 1.67 -5.03
C GLY A 205 -10.25 3.19 -5.09
N ASN A 206 -9.31 3.97 -4.53
CA ASN A 206 -9.27 5.44 -4.63
C ASN A 206 -7.84 5.96 -4.47
N GLU A 207 -7.59 7.17 -4.95
CA GLU A 207 -6.31 7.89 -4.87
C GLU A 207 -6.31 8.97 -3.76
N ALA A 208 -7.34 8.97 -2.93
CA ALA A 208 -7.49 9.98 -1.88
C ALA A 208 -6.81 9.58 -0.56
N GLY A 209 -6.25 8.38 -0.47
CA GLY A 209 -5.71 7.83 0.76
C GLY A 209 -6.78 7.32 1.72
N ASP A 210 -8.00 7.09 1.23
CA ASP A 210 -9.13 6.63 2.04
C ASP A 210 -9.15 5.10 2.10
N ALA A 211 -8.80 4.55 3.26
CA ALA A 211 -8.91 3.13 3.54
C ALA A 211 -10.34 2.73 3.93
N ARG A 212 -10.67 1.45 3.76
CA ARG A 212 -11.88 0.86 4.32
C ARG A 212 -11.83 0.85 5.84
N TYR A 213 -12.98 0.70 6.45
CA TYR A 213 -13.07 0.47 7.89
C TYR A 213 -12.25 -0.76 8.35
N ALA A 214 -12.21 -1.81 7.51
CA ALA A 214 -11.41 -3.00 7.71
C ALA A 214 -10.76 -3.44 6.38
N GLU A 215 -9.44 -3.37 6.29
CA GLU A 215 -8.69 -3.84 5.15
C GLU A 215 -8.30 -5.32 5.35
N TRP A 216 -9.20 -6.20 4.93
CA TRP A 216 -8.96 -7.64 4.93
C TRP A 216 -7.94 -8.02 3.85
N ALA A 217 -6.97 -8.85 4.21
CA ALA A 217 -6.03 -9.41 3.25
C ALA A 217 -6.51 -10.76 2.67
N VAL A 218 -7.34 -11.49 3.41
CA VAL A 218 -8.04 -12.67 2.90
C VAL A 218 -9.33 -12.21 2.25
N VAL A 219 -9.40 -12.34 0.92
CA VAL A 219 -10.50 -11.78 0.12
C VAL A 219 -11.05 -12.80 -0.90
N PRO A 220 -12.31 -12.64 -1.34
CA PRO A 220 -12.88 -13.40 -2.44
C PRO A 220 -12.07 -13.25 -3.73
N THR A 221 -11.85 -14.36 -4.45
CA THR A 221 -11.09 -14.37 -5.71
C THR A 221 -11.80 -13.64 -6.84
N GLU A 222 -13.08 -13.37 -6.73
CA GLU A 222 -13.85 -12.53 -7.63
C GLU A 222 -13.32 -11.09 -7.69
N LEU A 223 -12.73 -10.60 -6.58
CA LEU A 223 -12.10 -9.28 -6.51
C LEU A 223 -10.68 -9.26 -7.05
N CYS A 224 -10.00 -10.40 -7.02
CA CYS A 224 -8.60 -10.52 -7.39
C CYS A 224 -8.37 -11.73 -8.29
N PRO A 225 -8.88 -11.71 -9.54
CA PRO A 225 -8.84 -12.85 -10.45
C PRO A 225 -7.44 -13.31 -10.86
N TYR A 226 -6.42 -12.49 -10.65
CA TYR A 226 -5.03 -12.86 -10.89
C TYR A 226 -4.35 -13.52 -9.67
N ALA A 227 -4.98 -13.51 -8.52
CA ALA A 227 -4.41 -14.09 -7.31
C ALA A 227 -4.49 -15.62 -7.30
N THR A 228 -3.56 -16.24 -6.59
CA THR A 228 -3.57 -17.69 -6.40
C THR A 228 -4.66 -18.09 -5.42
N VAL A 229 -5.62 -18.88 -5.89
CA VAL A 229 -6.71 -19.44 -5.07
C VAL A 229 -6.12 -20.41 -4.02
N GLN A 230 -6.47 -20.22 -2.76
CA GLN A 230 -5.96 -21.04 -1.65
C GLN A 230 -7.05 -21.89 -0.97
N THR A 231 -8.33 -21.65 -1.27
CA THR A 231 -9.46 -22.43 -0.72
C THR A 231 -10.39 -22.90 -1.82
N GLY A 232 -11.29 -23.83 -1.50
CA GLY A 232 -12.48 -24.12 -2.31
C GLY A 232 -13.58 -23.07 -2.13
N SER A 233 -14.67 -23.25 -2.86
CA SER A 233 -15.84 -22.37 -2.80
C SER A 233 -16.47 -22.31 -1.43
N GLY A 234 -16.99 -21.16 -1.06
CA GLY A 234 -17.77 -20.95 0.17
C GLY A 234 -19.07 -21.76 0.15
N PRO A 235 -19.58 -22.13 1.32
CA PRO A 235 -20.74 -23.04 1.45
C PRO A 235 -22.06 -22.44 0.92
N LEU A 236 -22.11 -21.14 0.68
CA LEU A 236 -23.28 -20.42 0.15
C LEU A 236 -23.08 -19.95 -1.31
N SER A 237 -21.95 -20.29 -1.95
CA SER A 237 -21.63 -19.85 -3.31
C SER A 237 -22.63 -20.32 -4.39
N GLU A 238 -23.41 -21.36 -4.11
CA GLU A 238 -24.49 -21.85 -4.99
C GLU A 238 -25.76 -20.99 -4.88
N TYR A 239 -25.94 -20.25 -3.79
CA TYR A 239 -27.16 -19.49 -3.48
C TYR A 239 -27.04 -17.99 -3.76
N GLY A 240 -25.85 -17.50 -4.12
CA GLY A 240 -25.59 -16.12 -4.42
C GLY A 240 -24.26 -15.92 -5.12
N SER A 241 -24.11 -14.78 -5.74
CA SER A 241 -22.90 -14.35 -6.41
C SER A 241 -22.39 -13.08 -5.72
N LEU A 242 -21.07 -12.97 -5.62
CA LEU A 242 -20.39 -11.72 -5.30
C LEU A 242 -20.15 -10.87 -6.55
N ASP A 243 -20.84 -11.19 -7.66
CA ASP A 243 -20.82 -10.36 -8.87
C ASP A 243 -21.30 -8.94 -8.50
N GLY A 244 -20.43 -7.97 -8.63
CA GLY A 244 -20.71 -6.58 -8.21
C GLY A 244 -20.19 -6.20 -6.82
N ILE A 245 -19.47 -7.04 -6.10
CA ILE A 245 -18.59 -6.56 -5.04
C ILE A 245 -17.49 -5.76 -5.72
N TYR A 246 -17.50 -4.47 -5.43
CA TYR A 246 -16.50 -3.53 -5.93
C TYR A 246 -15.42 -3.28 -4.89
N ASN A 247 -14.28 -2.75 -5.31
CA ASN A 247 -13.23 -2.26 -4.43
C ASN A 247 -13.72 -1.18 -3.44
N THR A 248 -14.95 -0.72 -3.54
CA THR A 248 -15.61 0.22 -2.61
C THR A 248 -16.36 -0.44 -1.46
N ASP A 249 -16.56 -1.78 -1.47
CA ASP A 249 -17.23 -2.48 -0.37
C ASP A 249 -16.36 -2.42 0.91
N GLN A 250 -16.99 -2.05 2.03
CA GLN A 250 -16.30 -1.81 3.29
C GLN A 250 -15.88 -3.10 4.03
N PHE A 251 -16.46 -4.25 3.71
CA PHE A 251 -16.28 -5.50 4.45
C PHE A 251 -15.94 -6.70 3.55
N ILE A 252 -15.14 -6.47 2.53
CA ILE A 252 -14.87 -7.44 1.45
C ILE A 252 -14.39 -8.83 1.92
N GLY A 253 -13.62 -8.90 3.00
CA GLY A 253 -13.08 -10.14 3.56
C GLY A 253 -13.84 -10.62 4.80
N SER A 254 -14.93 -9.96 5.20
CA SER A 254 -15.73 -10.36 6.36
C SER A 254 -16.42 -11.71 6.16
N LEU A 255 -16.73 -12.39 7.26
CA LEU A 255 -17.39 -13.70 7.24
C LEU A 255 -18.62 -13.76 6.33
N PRO A 256 -19.58 -12.80 6.37
CA PRO A 256 -20.71 -12.84 5.45
C PRO A 256 -20.31 -12.93 3.97
N ASN A 257 -19.31 -12.15 3.54
CA ASN A 257 -18.89 -12.11 2.14
C ASN A 257 -18.13 -13.39 1.74
N ILE A 258 -17.19 -13.87 2.57
CA ILE A 258 -16.40 -15.05 2.19
C ILE A 258 -17.24 -16.32 2.08
N LEU A 259 -18.42 -16.40 2.75
CA LEU A 259 -19.31 -17.56 2.62
C LEU A 259 -19.89 -17.72 1.21
N TYR A 260 -20.01 -16.65 0.45
CA TYR A 260 -20.52 -16.67 -0.94
C TYR A 260 -19.41 -16.71 -1.99
N SER A 261 -18.13 -16.67 -1.60
CA SER A 261 -17.00 -16.64 -2.54
C SER A 261 -16.83 -17.93 -3.34
N LYS A 262 -16.29 -17.84 -4.55
CA LYS A 262 -15.84 -19.00 -5.37
C LYS A 262 -14.49 -19.55 -4.90
N GLY A 263 -13.77 -18.81 -4.12
CA GLY A 263 -12.49 -19.17 -3.50
C GLY A 263 -11.91 -17.96 -2.77
N LEU A 264 -10.88 -18.21 -1.95
CA LEU A 264 -10.20 -17.15 -1.21
C LEU A 264 -8.72 -17.10 -1.60
N ALA A 265 -8.17 -15.91 -1.58
CA ALA A 265 -6.76 -15.63 -1.77
C ALA A 265 -6.27 -14.63 -0.73
N TYR A 266 -4.96 -14.61 -0.48
CA TYR A 266 -4.31 -13.60 0.35
C TYR A 266 -3.83 -12.45 -0.54
N VAL A 267 -4.51 -11.31 -0.52
CA VAL A 267 -4.21 -10.15 -1.35
C VAL A 267 -4.40 -8.87 -0.52
N PRO A 268 -3.36 -8.40 0.17
CA PRO A 268 -3.42 -7.19 0.99
C PRO A 268 -3.64 -5.94 0.12
N ALA A 269 -4.21 -4.91 0.75
CA ALA A 269 -4.44 -3.62 0.10
C ALA A 269 -3.24 -2.68 0.22
N GLU A 270 -3.02 -1.92 -0.83
CA GLU A 270 -2.22 -0.70 -0.81
C GLU A 270 -3.13 0.52 -0.78
N ILE A 271 -2.76 1.48 0.06
CA ILE A 271 -3.40 2.79 0.15
C ILE A 271 -2.41 3.79 -0.41
N ASP A 272 -2.75 4.42 -1.50
CA ASP A 272 -1.92 5.40 -2.19
C ASP A 272 -2.57 6.79 -2.17
N MET A 273 -1.74 7.80 -2.08
CA MET A 273 -2.09 9.20 -2.28
C MET A 273 -0.83 10.01 -2.58
N SER A 274 -1.01 11.16 -3.18
CA SER A 274 0.08 12.12 -3.32
C SER A 274 0.18 13.05 -2.09
N ILE A 275 1.38 13.54 -1.83
CA ILE A 275 1.62 14.60 -0.83
C ILE A 275 0.99 15.93 -1.28
N HIS A 276 0.77 16.09 -2.57
CA HIS A 276 0.11 17.21 -3.25
C HIS A 276 -1.29 16.82 -3.74
N PRO A 277 -2.12 17.75 -4.23
CA PRO A 277 -3.35 17.43 -4.96
C PRO A 277 -3.09 16.62 -6.23
N GLY A 278 -2.02 16.95 -6.98
CA GLY A 278 -1.60 16.23 -8.18
C GLY A 278 -0.56 15.13 -7.90
N TRP A 279 -0.36 14.25 -8.89
CA TRP A 279 0.67 13.20 -8.84
C TRP A 279 2.04 13.72 -9.29
N PHE A 280 2.09 14.57 -10.30
CA PHE A 280 3.30 15.29 -10.68
C PHE A 280 3.45 16.57 -9.90
N TRP A 281 4.66 17.12 -9.86
CA TRP A 281 4.91 18.40 -9.21
C TRP A 281 4.33 19.56 -10.01
N HIS A 282 3.65 20.47 -9.33
CA HIS A 282 3.09 21.71 -9.87
C HIS A 282 3.54 22.91 -9.02
N PRO A 283 3.94 24.03 -9.64
CA PRO A 283 4.57 25.16 -8.91
C PRO A 283 3.64 25.83 -7.89
N ASP A 284 2.33 25.75 -8.08
CA ASP A 284 1.33 26.40 -7.22
C ASP A 284 0.77 25.49 -6.14
N GLU A 285 1.15 24.20 -6.13
CA GLU A 285 0.68 23.24 -5.15
C GLU A 285 1.52 23.25 -3.87
N LYS A 286 0.89 22.81 -2.79
CA LYS A 286 1.53 22.70 -1.46
C LYS A 286 1.24 21.34 -0.87
N PRO A 287 2.16 20.84 -0.02
CA PRO A 287 1.93 19.56 0.65
C PRO A 287 0.70 19.61 1.55
N HIS A 288 -0.03 18.51 1.58
CA HIS A 288 -1.17 18.32 2.47
C HIS A 288 -0.82 18.62 3.93
N PRO A 289 -1.80 19.03 4.77
CA PRO A 289 -1.61 19.21 6.19
C PRO A 289 -1.07 17.95 6.86
N LEU A 290 -0.19 18.12 7.87
CA LEU A 290 0.38 17.02 8.64
C LEU A 290 -0.68 16.09 9.22
N SER A 291 -1.82 16.66 9.67
CA SER A 291 -2.96 15.89 10.20
C SER A 291 -3.52 14.90 9.17
N ARG A 292 -3.64 15.32 7.90
CA ARG A 292 -4.12 14.43 6.84
C ARG A 292 -3.18 13.25 6.60
N LEU A 293 -1.88 13.51 6.48
CA LEU A 293 -0.87 12.46 6.31
C LEU A 293 -0.89 11.48 7.49
N PHE A 294 -1.03 12.01 8.71
CA PHE A 294 -1.08 11.20 9.92
C PHE A 294 -2.37 10.37 10.01
N ASP A 295 -3.52 10.95 9.69
CA ASP A 295 -4.80 10.23 9.68
C ASP A 295 -4.78 9.12 8.62
N THR A 296 -4.23 9.38 7.41
CA THR A 296 -4.04 8.34 6.38
C THR A 296 -3.09 7.22 6.87
N TYR A 297 -2.00 7.54 7.57
CA TYR A 297 -1.12 6.52 8.16
C TYR A 297 -1.87 5.64 9.17
N LEU A 298 -2.71 6.23 10.03
CA LEU A 298 -3.49 5.48 11.01
C LEU A 298 -4.54 4.57 10.36
N THR A 299 -5.12 5.00 9.23
CA THR A 299 -6.14 4.24 8.52
C THR A 299 -5.60 3.29 7.46
N SER A 300 -4.31 3.38 7.10
CA SER A 300 -3.62 2.46 6.19
C SER A 300 -2.73 1.48 6.95
N VAL A 301 -1.54 1.90 7.40
CA VAL A 301 -0.60 1.07 8.19
C VAL A 301 -1.25 0.60 9.48
N GLY A 302 -2.08 1.43 10.09
CA GLY A 302 -2.85 1.10 11.28
C GLY A 302 -4.17 0.36 11.01
N ALA A 303 -4.43 -0.10 9.78
CA ALA A 303 -5.63 -0.83 9.41
C ALA A 303 -5.34 -2.02 8.45
N ASN A 304 -4.20 -2.68 8.63
CA ASN A 304 -3.79 -3.87 7.87
C ASN A 304 -3.52 -3.61 6.39
N ALA A 305 -2.99 -2.42 6.03
CA ALA A 305 -2.57 -2.08 4.67
C ALA A 305 -1.16 -1.47 4.68
N CYS A 306 -0.55 -1.28 3.51
CA CYS A 306 0.63 -0.44 3.39
C CYS A 306 0.24 0.95 2.88
N PHE A 307 1.03 1.94 3.24
CA PHE A 307 0.88 3.31 2.79
C PHE A 307 1.95 3.66 1.74
N HIS A 308 1.51 4.00 0.55
CA HIS A 308 2.34 4.43 -0.57
C HIS A 308 2.12 5.93 -0.82
N LEU A 309 3.03 6.76 -0.31
CA LEU A 309 2.92 8.22 -0.41
C LEU A 309 3.76 8.73 -1.57
N ASN A 310 3.12 9.34 -2.56
CA ASN A 310 3.80 10.01 -3.65
C ASN A 310 4.41 11.34 -3.22
N VAL A 311 5.66 11.58 -3.62
CA VAL A 311 6.43 12.79 -3.35
C VAL A 311 7.15 13.19 -4.63
N PRO A 312 6.53 14.01 -5.50
CA PRO A 312 7.05 14.30 -6.81
C PRO A 312 8.23 15.29 -6.76
N PRO A 313 9.34 15.01 -7.46
CA PRO A 313 10.41 15.99 -7.65
C PRO A 313 9.98 17.15 -8.58
N ASP A 314 10.53 18.33 -8.34
CA ASP A 314 10.35 19.52 -9.15
C ASP A 314 11.17 19.48 -10.47
N THR A 315 11.10 20.54 -11.27
CA THR A 315 11.83 20.64 -12.55
C THR A 315 13.35 20.65 -12.40
N ARG A 316 13.90 20.88 -11.20
CA ARG A 316 15.33 20.71 -10.93
C ARG A 316 15.71 19.22 -10.84
N GLY A 317 14.75 18.34 -10.57
CA GLY A 317 14.96 16.93 -10.25
C GLY A 317 15.23 16.70 -8.76
N ARG A 318 14.69 17.56 -7.88
CA ARG A 318 14.80 17.49 -6.44
C ARG A 318 13.42 17.52 -5.78
N ILE A 319 13.24 16.84 -4.66
CA ILE A 319 12.05 17.04 -3.84
C ILE A 319 12.11 18.47 -3.27
N ASP A 320 11.00 19.22 -3.43
CA ASP A 320 10.89 20.60 -2.97
C ASP A 320 11.16 20.74 -1.46
N GLU A 321 11.72 21.84 -1.04
CA GLU A 321 12.10 22.10 0.35
C GLU A 321 10.89 22.08 1.31
N GLN A 322 9.70 22.47 0.82
CA GLN A 322 8.46 22.43 1.62
C GLN A 322 8.03 20.97 1.88
N ASP A 323 8.18 20.09 0.89
CA ASP A 323 7.89 18.68 1.01
C ASP A 323 8.88 17.98 1.92
N VAL A 324 10.17 18.28 1.79
CA VAL A 324 11.22 17.80 2.71
C VAL A 324 10.90 18.21 4.15
N ALA A 325 10.48 19.46 4.37
CA ALA A 325 10.09 19.92 5.70
C ALA A 325 8.87 19.15 6.23
N ARG A 326 7.83 18.96 5.42
CA ARG A 326 6.63 18.20 5.76
C ARG A 326 6.94 16.74 6.07
N LEU A 327 7.80 16.07 5.31
CA LEU A 327 8.24 14.71 5.54
C LEU A 327 9.01 14.58 6.88
N LYS A 328 9.87 15.53 7.20
CA LYS A 328 10.58 15.60 8.51
C LYS A 328 9.61 15.77 9.67
N GLU A 329 8.62 16.68 9.55
CA GLU A 329 7.57 16.86 10.55
C GLU A 329 6.78 15.55 10.75
N PHE A 330 6.41 14.89 9.65
CA PHE A 330 5.65 13.65 9.67
C PHE A 330 6.44 12.51 10.35
N GLY A 331 7.69 12.29 9.96
CA GLY A 331 8.55 11.30 10.60
C GLY A 331 8.79 11.58 12.09
N SER A 332 8.92 12.87 12.48
CA SER A 332 9.04 13.27 13.87
C SER A 332 7.78 12.97 14.67
N LEU A 333 6.61 13.19 14.07
CA LEU A 333 5.31 12.83 14.65
C LEU A 333 5.20 11.30 14.85
N LEU A 334 5.48 10.50 13.81
CA LEU A 334 5.42 9.04 13.91
C LEU A 334 6.37 8.48 14.99
N ARG A 335 7.60 8.98 15.05
CA ARG A 335 8.55 8.60 16.12
C ARG A 335 8.05 8.97 17.50
N ARG A 336 7.53 10.17 17.68
CA ARG A 336 6.99 10.64 18.97
C ARG A 336 5.84 9.76 19.45
N GLU A 337 4.95 9.36 18.52
CA GLU A 337 3.74 8.60 18.88
C GLU A 337 4.01 7.11 19.09
N PHE A 338 4.95 6.51 18.35
CA PHE A 338 5.04 5.04 18.23
C PHE A 338 6.40 4.42 18.58
N SER A 339 7.47 5.19 18.87
CA SER A 339 8.80 4.61 19.10
C SER A 339 9.03 4.07 20.50
N ALA A 340 8.20 4.46 21.47
CA ALA A 340 8.39 4.10 22.88
C ALA A 340 7.10 3.43 23.42
N PRO A 341 6.94 2.11 23.24
CA PRO A 341 5.81 1.39 23.81
C PRO A 341 5.84 1.44 25.34
N ILE A 342 4.67 1.55 25.95
CA ILE A 342 4.52 1.52 27.41
C ILE A 342 4.80 0.10 27.91
N PRO A 343 5.74 -0.11 28.85
CA PRO A 343 5.99 -1.43 29.41
C PRO A 343 4.76 -2.00 30.11
N ALA A 344 4.39 -3.21 29.73
CA ALA A 344 3.25 -3.92 30.31
C ALA A 344 3.50 -5.42 30.34
N GLN A 345 2.87 -6.12 31.25
CA GLN A 345 2.81 -7.57 31.28
C GLN A 345 1.53 -8.02 30.55
N ILE A 346 1.67 -8.97 29.63
CA ILE A 346 0.55 -9.52 28.86
C ILE A 346 0.39 -10.99 29.23
N GLU A 347 -0.82 -11.41 29.58
CA GLU A 347 -1.17 -12.78 29.88
C GLU A 347 -2.43 -13.22 29.12
N GLU A 348 -2.45 -14.46 28.62
CA GLU A 348 -3.66 -15.06 28.05
C GLU A 348 -4.57 -15.53 29.17
N ILE A 349 -5.84 -15.14 29.16
CA ILE A 349 -6.84 -15.57 30.14
C ILE A 349 -7.39 -16.94 29.69
N PRO A 350 -7.20 -18.01 30.47
CA PRO A 350 -7.61 -19.35 30.09
C PRO A 350 -9.13 -19.57 30.15
N ASN A 351 -9.58 -20.74 29.64
CA ASN A 351 -10.96 -21.25 29.75
C ASN A 351 -12.02 -20.34 29.11
N ARG A 352 -11.76 -19.86 27.90
CA ARG A 352 -12.73 -19.09 27.08
C ARG A 352 -13.52 -20.01 26.15
N PRO A 353 -14.69 -19.57 25.67
CA PRO A 353 -15.43 -20.28 24.65
C PRO A 353 -14.57 -20.66 23.44
N PRO A 354 -14.86 -21.75 22.73
CA PRO A 354 -14.22 -22.04 21.46
C PRO A 354 -14.27 -20.82 20.52
N MET A 355 -13.20 -20.58 19.78
CA MET A 355 -13.04 -19.44 18.87
C MET A 355 -12.96 -18.05 19.54
N GLN A 356 -12.78 -17.99 20.85
CA GLN A 356 -12.54 -16.74 21.57
C GLN A 356 -11.25 -16.82 22.37
N LYS A 357 -10.44 -15.77 22.30
CA LYS A 357 -9.28 -15.57 23.17
C LYS A 357 -9.37 -14.24 23.88
N GLN A 358 -8.84 -14.19 25.08
CA GLN A 358 -8.72 -12.95 25.85
C GLN A 358 -7.31 -12.79 26.37
N TYR A 359 -6.83 -11.56 26.32
CA TYR A 359 -5.52 -11.16 26.81
C TYR A 359 -5.69 -10.02 27.80
N ARG A 360 -5.03 -10.15 28.96
CA ARG A 360 -4.97 -9.11 29.97
C ARG A 360 -3.65 -8.38 29.87
N ILE A 361 -3.70 -7.06 29.88
CA ILE A 361 -2.55 -6.18 29.81
C ILE A 361 -2.45 -5.43 31.13
N HIS A 362 -1.44 -5.75 31.95
CA HIS A 362 -1.17 -5.08 33.20
C HIS A 362 -0.06 -4.03 33.00
N PHE A 363 -0.35 -2.80 33.37
CA PHE A 363 0.66 -1.75 33.40
C PHE A 363 1.40 -1.75 34.74
N HIS A 364 2.72 -1.60 34.71
CA HIS A 364 3.53 -1.49 35.93
C HIS A 364 3.18 -0.27 36.79
N THR A 365 2.68 0.77 36.14
CA THR A 365 2.13 1.97 36.80
C THR A 365 0.84 2.35 36.09
N PRO A 366 -0.15 2.91 36.83
CA PRO A 366 -1.40 3.37 36.22
C PRO A 366 -1.13 4.36 35.07
N GLN A 367 -1.79 4.14 33.93
CA GLN A 367 -1.59 4.93 32.73
C GLN A 367 -2.70 5.96 32.60
N ARG A 368 -2.30 7.22 32.42
CA ARG A 368 -3.20 8.32 32.08
C ARG A 368 -2.98 8.73 30.62
N ASN A 369 -4.04 9.09 29.96
CA ASN A 369 -3.99 9.58 28.57
C ASN A 369 -3.42 8.55 27.55
N LEU A 370 -3.76 7.29 27.68
CA LEU A 370 -3.48 6.29 26.64
C LEU A 370 -4.14 6.75 25.33
N ARG A 371 -3.33 6.95 24.30
CA ARG A 371 -3.82 7.45 23.00
C ARG A 371 -3.99 6.34 21.99
N TYR A 372 -3.10 5.36 22.01
CA TYR A 372 -3.07 4.29 21.03
C TYR A 372 -2.83 2.94 21.68
N ILE A 373 -3.48 1.92 21.13
CA ILE A 373 -3.13 0.51 21.33
C ILE A 373 -2.83 -0.07 19.97
N ILE A 374 -1.70 -0.77 19.85
CA ILE A 374 -1.32 -1.46 18.61
C ILE A 374 -1.54 -2.94 18.82
N LEU A 375 -2.34 -3.56 17.96
CA LEU A 375 -2.57 -5.00 17.91
C LEU A 375 -1.95 -5.56 16.63
N GLU A 376 -1.36 -6.75 16.73
CA GLU A 376 -0.73 -7.46 15.59
C GLU A 376 -1.09 -8.93 15.67
N GLU A 377 -1.47 -9.55 14.54
CA GLU A 377 -1.61 -10.99 14.38
C GLU A 377 -0.34 -11.60 13.82
N ASP A 378 -0.05 -12.84 14.19
CA ASP A 378 0.89 -13.68 13.44
C ASP A 378 0.26 -14.13 12.11
N ILE A 379 0.26 -13.21 11.13
CA ILE A 379 -0.33 -13.42 9.82
C ILE A 379 0.39 -14.49 9.00
N ALA A 380 1.62 -14.88 9.36
CA ALA A 380 2.31 -16.01 8.73
C ALA A 380 1.54 -17.33 8.91
N GLN A 381 0.67 -17.39 9.92
CA GLN A 381 -0.25 -18.50 10.17
C GLN A 381 -1.66 -18.27 9.59
N GLY A 382 -1.90 -17.19 8.88
CA GLY A 382 -3.19 -16.76 8.35
C GLY A 382 -3.84 -15.65 9.18
N GLN A 383 -4.75 -14.91 8.57
CA GLN A 383 -5.55 -13.89 9.21
C GLN A 383 -6.81 -14.53 9.81
N ARG A 384 -7.01 -14.42 11.13
CA ARG A 384 -8.00 -15.22 11.86
C ARG A 384 -8.96 -14.41 12.73
N VAL A 385 -8.64 -13.16 13.04
CA VAL A 385 -9.49 -12.34 13.92
C VAL A 385 -10.59 -11.68 13.10
N GLU A 386 -11.84 -12.09 13.35
CA GLU A 386 -13.03 -11.49 12.74
C GLU A 386 -13.44 -10.21 13.48
N THR A 387 -13.49 -10.25 14.81
CA THR A 387 -13.83 -9.11 15.66
C THR A 387 -12.92 -9.04 16.87
N PHE A 388 -12.76 -7.84 17.42
CA PHE A 388 -12.08 -7.65 18.69
C PHE A 388 -12.70 -6.52 19.50
N MET A 389 -12.52 -6.58 20.81
CA MET A 389 -12.94 -5.55 21.76
C MET A 389 -11.82 -5.32 22.78
N ILE A 390 -11.57 -4.07 23.09
CA ILE A 390 -10.68 -3.63 24.16
C ILE A 390 -11.54 -3.04 25.25
N SER A 391 -11.41 -3.57 26.47
CA SER A 391 -12.07 -3.07 27.67
C SER A 391 -11.03 -2.55 28.65
N GLY A 392 -11.37 -1.52 29.41
CA GLY A 392 -10.54 -0.97 30.49
C GLY A 392 -11.22 -1.14 31.84
N SER A 393 -10.43 -1.45 32.88
CA SER A 393 -10.87 -1.41 34.26
C SER A 393 -10.61 -0.01 34.86
N PHE A 394 -11.67 0.62 35.34
CA PHE A 394 -11.63 1.94 35.93
C PHE A 394 -11.76 1.90 37.46
N THR A 395 -11.52 3.05 38.10
CA THR A 395 -11.73 3.20 39.55
C THR A 395 -13.10 2.68 39.97
N GLY A 396 -13.13 1.59 40.75
CA GLY A 396 -14.37 0.91 41.18
C GLY A 396 -14.59 -0.49 40.60
N GLY A 397 -13.63 -1.03 39.82
CA GLY A 397 -13.57 -2.42 39.39
C GLY A 397 -14.58 -2.83 38.30
N LYS A 398 -15.23 -1.87 37.65
CA LYS A 398 -16.08 -2.15 36.47
C LYS A 398 -15.27 -2.06 35.18
N GLU A 399 -15.42 -3.05 34.34
CA GLU A 399 -14.87 -3.04 32.97
C GLU A 399 -15.84 -2.35 32.03
N TYR A 400 -15.31 -1.46 31.19
CA TYR A 400 -16.07 -0.79 30.12
C TYR A 400 -15.34 -0.95 28.80
N PRO A 401 -16.04 -1.18 27.67
CA PRO A 401 -15.42 -1.18 26.37
C PRO A 401 -14.87 0.21 26.03
N VAL A 402 -13.63 0.25 25.59
CA VAL A 402 -12.92 1.47 25.17
C VAL A 402 -12.63 1.52 23.69
N PHE A 403 -12.64 0.36 23.03
CA PHE A 403 -12.52 0.24 21.58
C PHE A 403 -13.11 -1.09 21.12
N GLN A 404 -13.72 -1.09 19.94
CA GLN A 404 -14.13 -2.32 19.24
C GLN A 404 -13.83 -2.19 17.76
N GLY A 405 -13.54 -3.31 17.10
CA GLY A 405 -13.22 -3.31 15.69
C GLY A 405 -13.29 -4.68 15.07
N THR A 406 -12.98 -4.72 13.80
CA THR A 406 -12.84 -5.94 13.00
C THR A 406 -11.46 -5.94 12.37
N CYS A 407 -10.95 -7.12 12.00
CA CYS A 407 -9.71 -7.26 11.25
C CYS A 407 -8.49 -6.61 11.96
N ILE A 408 -7.71 -7.41 12.66
CA ILE A 408 -6.41 -6.97 13.18
C ILE A 408 -5.36 -7.06 12.06
N GLY A 409 -5.12 -8.26 11.53
CA GLY A 409 -4.14 -8.53 10.49
C GLY A 409 -2.71 -8.21 10.89
N HIS A 410 -1.89 -7.75 9.95
CA HIS A 410 -0.50 -7.40 10.22
C HIS A 410 -0.36 -6.34 11.31
N ARG A 411 -1.20 -5.28 11.26
CA ARG A 411 -1.20 -4.21 12.27
C ARG A 411 -2.53 -3.48 12.34
N LYS A 412 -3.03 -3.28 13.56
CA LYS A 412 -4.17 -2.41 13.85
C LYS A 412 -3.78 -1.38 14.90
N ILE A 413 -3.86 -0.10 14.55
CA ILE A 413 -3.64 1.02 15.48
C ILE A 413 -5.01 1.52 15.96
N CYS A 414 -5.34 1.23 17.22
CA CYS A 414 -6.58 1.64 17.84
C CYS A 414 -6.38 3.00 18.52
N ARG A 415 -7.00 4.06 17.98
CA ARG A 415 -6.95 5.40 18.56
C ARG A 415 -8.00 5.54 19.66
N LEU A 416 -7.59 5.62 20.92
CA LEU A 416 -8.48 5.60 22.08
C LEU A 416 -9.07 6.97 22.44
N SER A 417 -8.43 8.05 22.05
CA SER A 417 -8.74 9.41 22.52
C SER A 417 -9.55 10.26 21.55
N ASP A 418 -10.03 9.69 20.45
CA ASP A 418 -10.80 10.45 19.44
C ASP A 418 -12.30 10.17 19.56
N PRO A 419 -13.07 11.11 20.20
CA PRO A 419 -14.51 10.97 20.34
C PRO A 419 -15.27 11.09 19.01
N PHE A 420 -14.60 11.55 17.93
CA PHE A 420 -15.19 11.72 16.61
C PHE A 420 -14.73 10.64 15.61
N SER A 421 -13.89 9.70 16.04
CA SER A 421 -13.49 8.59 15.21
C SER A 421 -14.70 7.76 14.82
N ARG A 422 -14.94 7.58 13.52
CA ARG A 422 -15.97 6.65 13.00
C ARG A 422 -15.75 5.20 13.50
N GLN A 423 -14.58 4.93 14.06
CA GLN A 423 -14.19 3.62 14.59
C GLN A 423 -14.55 3.44 16.08
N ASN A 424 -14.97 4.48 16.80
CA ASN A 424 -15.21 4.35 18.23
C ASN A 424 -16.39 5.18 18.74
N PRO A 425 -17.62 4.61 18.80
CA PRO A 425 -18.78 5.30 19.32
C PRO A 425 -18.89 5.31 20.87
N LEU A 426 -17.94 4.72 21.63
CA LEU A 426 -18.14 4.39 23.04
C LEU A 426 -17.15 5.03 24.02
N ILE A 427 -16.55 6.18 23.71
CA ILE A 427 -15.55 6.75 24.60
C ILE A 427 -16.15 7.43 25.83
N GLY A 428 -16.06 6.75 26.97
CA GLY A 428 -15.87 7.42 28.25
C GLY A 428 -14.41 7.84 28.41
N LYS A 429 -14.12 9.02 28.99
CA LYS A 429 -12.75 9.43 29.33
C LYS A 429 -12.09 8.38 30.19
N MET A 430 -10.99 7.79 29.73
CA MET A 430 -10.11 6.97 30.55
C MET A 430 -9.27 7.92 31.42
N ASP A 431 -9.70 8.16 32.66
CA ASP A 431 -8.94 9.00 33.57
C ASP A 431 -7.65 8.31 34.03
N GLU A 432 -7.70 7.00 34.28
CA GLU A 432 -6.54 6.19 34.70
C GLU A 432 -6.81 4.70 34.44
N ALA A 433 -5.94 4.03 33.68
CA ALA A 433 -6.02 2.60 33.40
C ALA A 433 -4.90 1.84 34.11
N ASN A 434 -5.25 0.91 34.99
CA ASN A 434 -4.32 -0.06 35.58
C ASN A 434 -4.19 -1.30 34.68
N GLU A 435 -5.26 -1.63 33.97
CA GLU A 435 -5.41 -2.84 33.21
C GLU A 435 -6.29 -2.63 32.01
N LEU A 436 -5.97 -3.35 30.92
CA LEU A 436 -6.84 -3.51 29.77
C LEU A 436 -7.07 -4.99 29.49
N VAL A 437 -8.22 -5.31 28.92
CA VAL A 437 -8.55 -6.65 28.42
C VAL A 437 -8.85 -6.58 26.94
N VAL A 438 -8.14 -7.37 26.14
CA VAL A 438 -8.39 -7.53 24.71
C VAL A 438 -9.08 -8.86 24.49
N THR A 439 -10.29 -8.83 23.94
CA THR A 439 -11.04 -10.01 23.53
C THR A 439 -11.02 -10.10 22.01
N VAL A 440 -10.63 -11.25 21.45
CA VAL A 440 -10.64 -11.52 20.01
C VAL A 440 -11.53 -12.72 19.71
N THR A 441 -12.23 -12.65 18.57
CA THR A 441 -13.12 -13.72 18.09
C THR A 441 -12.85 -14.04 16.65
#